data_708b8aa733f13433dfbafe374ee02fd7
#
_entry.id   708b8aa733f13433dfbafe374ee02fd7
#
_cell.length_a   1.000
_cell.length_b   1.000
_cell.length_c   1.000
_cell.angle_alpha   90.00
_cell.angle_beta   90.00
_cell.angle_gamma   90.00
#
_symmetry.space_group_name_H-M   'P 1'
#
loop_
_entity.id
_entity.type
_entity.pdbx_description
1 polymer ?
#
loop_
_entity_poly.entity_id
_entity_poly.type
_entity_poly.pdbx_seq_one_letter_code
_entity_poly.pdbx_strand_id
1 'polypeptide(L)'
;MSYTTEKQPQGKALDIKGFLREALISEIVAINGYSKHIDEIALVDIKELLHHIMEDEKRHYGQFLEALRRYDKEEFEVYVESVDH
;
A
#
# COMPACT_ATOMS: atom_id res chain seq x y z
N MET A 1 4.73 -11.08 -19.61
CA MET A 1 5.09 -11.42 -19.30
C MET A 1 5.22 -12.09 -18.53
N SER A 2 5.30 -12.29 -18.31
CA SER A 2 5.18 -12.97 -17.44
C SER A 2 6.23 -13.09 -16.73
N TYR A 3 6.39 -12.72 -15.83
CA TYR A 3 7.30 -12.98 -15.19
C TYR A 3 7.18 -14.17 -14.74
N THR A 4 7.54 -14.90 -15.06
CA THR A 4 7.38 -16.12 -14.78
C THR A 4 8.14 -16.52 -13.69
N THR A 5 7.62 -17.23 -12.90
CA THR A 5 8.23 -17.59 -11.68
C THR A 5 9.40 -18.49 -11.84
N GLU A 6 9.44 -19.22 -12.89
CA GLU A 6 10.60 -20.08 -13.01
C GLU A 6 11.84 -19.24 -13.27
N LYS A 7 11.67 -17.96 -13.48
CA LYS A 7 12.82 -17.11 -13.63
C LYS A 7 13.32 -16.56 -12.34
N GLN A 8 12.77 -17.00 -11.23
CA GLN A 8 13.27 -16.57 -9.96
C GLN A 8 14.75 -16.87 -9.83
N PRO A 9 15.49 -16.01 -9.19
CA PRO A 9 16.89 -16.29 -8.95
C PRO A 9 17.05 -17.61 -8.26
N GLN A 10 18.13 -18.27 -8.55
CA GLN A 10 18.34 -19.58 -8.05
C GLN A 10 18.18 -19.61 -6.59
N GLY A 11 17.26 -20.39 -6.15
CA GLY A 11 17.12 -20.66 -4.75
C GLY A 11 16.51 -19.55 -3.94
N LYS A 12 16.19 -18.42 -4.56
CA LYS A 12 15.60 -17.37 -3.81
C LYS A 12 14.13 -17.30 -4.04
N ALA A 13 13.37 -17.40 -3.00
CA ALA A 13 11.96 -17.20 -3.07
C ALA A 13 11.64 -15.73 -3.03
N LEU A 14 10.57 -15.33 -3.66
CA LEU A 14 10.13 -13.96 -3.59
C LEU A 14 9.67 -13.66 -2.17
N ASP A 15 10.10 -12.53 -1.65
CA ASP A 15 9.70 -12.11 -0.32
C ASP A 15 8.38 -11.38 -0.42
N ILE A 16 7.30 -12.14 -0.42
CA ILE A 16 5.95 -11.58 -0.57
C ILE A 16 5.64 -10.61 0.56
N LYS A 17 5.98 -10.99 1.79
CA LYS A 17 5.66 -10.12 2.92
C LYS A 17 6.43 -8.82 2.86
N GLY A 18 7.69 -8.89 2.51
CA GLY A 18 8.49 -7.68 2.34
C GLY A 18 7.95 -6.80 1.24
N PHE A 19 7.55 -7.42 0.12
CA PHE A 19 6.97 -6.67 -0.97
C PHE A 19 5.68 -5.96 -0.54
N LEU A 20 4.84 -6.66 0.21
CA LEU A 20 3.58 -6.06 0.66
C LEU A 20 3.82 -4.90 1.63
N ARG A 21 4.82 -5.02 2.49
CA ARG A 21 5.15 -3.91 3.38
C ARG A 21 5.65 -2.70 2.61
N GLU A 22 6.46 -2.94 1.57
CA GLU A 22 6.92 -1.83 0.75
C GLU A 22 5.78 -1.19 -0.03
N ALA A 23 4.82 -2.01 -0.47
CA ALA A 23 3.65 -1.49 -1.16
C ALA A 23 2.84 -0.59 -0.24
N LEU A 24 2.68 -0.99 1.02
CA LEU A 24 1.98 -0.16 1.99
C LEU A 24 2.69 1.18 2.19
N ILE A 25 3.99 1.15 2.27
CA ILE A 25 4.77 2.38 2.41
C ILE A 25 4.55 3.29 1.21
N SER A 26 4.58 2.71 0.01
CA SER A 26 4.36 3.49 -1.21
C SER A 26 3.00 4.16 -1.21
N GLU A 27 1.96 3.44 -0.80
CA GLU A 27 0.62 4.04 -0.78
C GLU A 27 0.55 5.17 0.24
N ILE A 28 1.18 5.00 1.39
CA ILE A 28 1.19 6.05 2.40
C ILE A 28 1.92 7.29 1.89
N VAL A 29 3.04 7.10 1.22
CA VAL A 29 3.78 8.23 0.66
C VAL A 29 2.90 8.97 -0.35
N ALA A 30 2.19 8.24 -1.20
CA ALA A 30 1.33 8.85 -2.20
C ALA A 30 0.20 9.62 -1.54
N ILE A 31 -0.47 9.03 -0.55
CA ILE A 31 -1.57 9.68 0.14
C ILE A 31 -1.09 10.96 0.81
N ASN A 32 0.05 10.91 1.48
CA ASN A 32 0.60 12.09 2.14
C ASN A 32 0.96 13.17 1.15
N GLY A 33 1.49 12.78 -0.01
CA GLY A 33 1.84 13.74 -1.04
C GLY A 33 0.62 14.50 -1.54
N TYR A 34 -0.46 13.78 -1.82
CA TYR A 34 -1.68 14.43 -2.29
C TYR A 34 -2.30 15.29 -1.18
N SER A 35 -2.38 14.78 0.04
CA SER A 35 -2.96 15.52 1.15
C SER A 35 -2.25 16.83 1.39
N LYS A 36 -0.94 16.81 1.20
CA LYS A 36 -0.13 17.98 1.49
C LYS A 36 -0.43 19.12 0.54
N HIS A 37 -0.75 18.80 -0.71
CA HIS A 37 -0.86 19.83 -1.73
C HIS A 37 -2.29 20.12 -2.16
N ILE A 38 -3.23 19.27 -1.81
CA ILE A 38 -4.57 19.37 -2.35
C ILE A 38 -5.26 20.68 -1.97
N ASP A 39 -4.96 21.19 -0.79
CA ASP A 39 -5.58 22.44 -0.33
C ASP A 39 -5.03 23.65 -1.06
N GLU A 40 -3.90 23.50 -1.72
CA GLU A 40 -3.29 24.58 -2.47
C GLU A 40 -3.81 24.69 -3.89
N ILE A 41 -4.60 23.72 -4.32
CA ILE A 41 -5.11 23.68 -5.68
C ILE A 41 -6.35 24.53 -5.77
N ALA A 42 -6.33 25.53 -6.65
CA ALA A 42 -7.47 26.43 -6.81
C ALA A 42 -8.49 25.92 -7.80
N LEU A 43 -8.05 25.12 -8.78
CA LEU A 43 -8.95 24.62 -9.81
C LEU A 43 -9.79 23.49 -9.25
N VAL A 44 -11.12 23.67 -9.25
CA VAL A 44 -12.01 22.73 -8.61
C VAL A 44 -11.96 21.35 -9.24
N ASP A 45 -11.91 21.30 -10.57
CA ASP A 45 -11.89 20.01 -11.25
C ASP A 45 -10.60 19.23 -10.97
N ILE A 46 -9.49 19.94 -10.86
CA ILE A 46 -8.23 19.27 -10.52
C ILE A 46 -8.25 18.81 -9.08
N LYS A 47 -8.81 19.61 -8.19
CA LYS A 47 -8.92 19.25 -6.79
C LYS A 47 -9.76 17.99 -6.64
N GLU A 48 -10.87 17.92 -7.36
CA GLU A 48 -11.73 16.74 -7.31
C GLU A 48 -11.01 15.52 -7.87
N LEU A 49 -10.26 15.70 -8.94
CA LEU A 49 -9.48 14.60 -9.49
C LEU A 49 -8.49 14.05 -8.46
N LEU A 50 -7.81 14.94 -7.77
CA LEU A 50 -6.83 14.50 -6.77
C LEU A 50 -7.49 13.82 -5.59
N HIS A 51 -8.68 14.27 -5.19
CA HIS A 51 -9.43 13.55 -4.15
C HIS A 51 -9.76 12.13 -4.60
N HIS A 52 -10.17 11.98 -5.85
CA HIS A 52 -10.48 10.67 -6.41
C HIS A 52 -9.26 9.76 -6.38
N ILE A 53 -8.14 10.29 -6.84
CA ILE A 53 -6.91 9.50 -6.88
C ILE A 53 -6.48 9.12 -5.47
N MET A 54 -6.60 10.04 -4.53
CA MET A 54 -6.22 9.76 -3.16
C MET A 54 -7.10 8.67 -2.54
N GLU A 55 -8.39 8.67 -2.88
CA GLU A 55 -9.26 7.60 -2.41
C GLU A 55 -8.89 6.25 -3.00
N ASP A 56 -8.45 6.24 -4.27
CA ASP A 56 -7.98 5.01 -4.87
C ASP A 56 -6.73 4.50 -4.15
N GLU A 57 -5.83 5.39 -3.78
CA GLU A 57 -4.63 4.99 -3.05
C GLU A 57 -4.99 4.41 -1.69
N LYS A 58 -5.98 4.98 -1.02
CA LYS A 58 -6.43 4.44 0.26
C LYS A 58 -7.04 3.06 0.10
N ARG A 59 -7.74 2.86 -1.01
CA ARG A 59 -8.33 1.56 -1.31
C ARG A 59 -7.23 0.53 -1.54
N HIS A 60 -6.19 0.93 -2.30
CA HIS A 60 -5.04 0.04 -2.52
C HIS A 60 -4.36 -0.31 -1.20
N TYR A 61 -4.21 0.67 -0.33
CA TYR A 61 -3.60 0.44 0.98
C TYR A 61 -4.37 -0.66 1.72
N GLY A 62 -5.69 -0.56 1.73
CA GLY A 62 -6.52 -1.55 2.39
C GLY A 62 -6.37 -2.94 1.77
N GLN A 63 -6.25 -3.00 0.46
CA GLN A 63 -6.07 -4.27 -0.23
C GLN A 63 -4.72 -4.91 0.08
N PHE A 64 -3.67 -4.10 0.11
CA PHE A 64 -2.35 -4.62 0.49
C PHE A 64 -2.33 -5.06 1.94
N LEU A 65 -2.99 -4.30 2.81
CA LEU A 65 -3.04 -4.66 4.22
C LEU A 65 -3.75 -5.99 4.43
N GLU A 66 -4.85 -6.21 3.71
CA GLU A 66 -5.57 -7.46 3.79
C GLU A 66 -4.71 -8.62 3.27
N ALA A 67 -3.98 -8.39 2.20
CA ALA A 67 -3.09 -9.42 1.68
C ALA A 67 -2.01 -9.76 2.70
N LEU A 68 -1.43 -8.75 3.32
CA LEU A 68 -0.40 -8.97 4.33
C LEU A 68 -0.97 -9.76 5.50
N ARG A 69 -2.20 -9.43 5.92
CA ARG A 69 -2.84 -10.15 7.00
C ARG A 69 -2.95 -11.64 6.69
N ARG A 70 -3.20 -11.98 5.44
CA ARG A 70 -3.33 -13.38 5.06
C ARG A 70 -1.99 -14.10 5.00
N TYR A 71 -0.94 -13.39 4.59
CA TYR A 71 0.36 -14.03 4.42
C TYR A 71 1.24 -13.93 5.64
N ASP A 72 0.92 -13.06 6.59
CA ASP A 72 1.70 -12.94 7.81
C ASP A 72 0.75 -12.68 8.97
N LYS A 73 0.05 -13.72 9.38
CA LYS A 73 -0.92 -13.60 10.46
C LYS A 73 -0.27 -13.19 11.76
N GLU A 74 0.91 -13.70 11.99
CA GLU A 74 1.60 -13.39 13.25
C GLU A 74 1.92 -11.91 13.33
N GLU A 75 2.46 -11.34 12.26
CA GLU A 75 2.79 -9.94 12.23
C GLU A 75 1.54 -9.10 12.44
N PHE A 76 0.46 -9.48 11.77
CA PHE A 76 -0.78 -8.72 11.86
C PHE A 76 -1.36 -8.78 13.27
N GLU A 77 -1.27 -9.92 13.92
CA GLU A 77 -1.77 -10.06 15.28
C GLU A 77 -1.01 -9.19 16.26
N VAL A 78 0.30 -9.07 16.04
CA VAL A 78 1.10 -8.18 16.87
C VAL A 78 0.67 -6.74 16.68
N TYR A 79 0.37 -6.34 15.43
CA TYR A 79 -0.14 -5.00 15.18
C TYR A 79 -1.44 -4.74 15.94
N VAL A 80 -2.37 -5.67 15.87
CA VAL A 80 -3.66 -5.53 16.54
C VAL A 80 -3.47 -5.45 18.05
N GLU A 81 -2.60 -6.30 18.58
CA GLU A 81 -2.34 -6.34 20.00
C GLU A 81 -1.78 -5.00 20.48
N SER A 82 -0.88 -4.40 19.68
CA SER A 82 -0.29 -3.14 20.09
C SER A 82 -1.30 -2.00 20.10
N VAL A 83 -2.33 -2.09 19.27
CA VAL A 83 -3.37 -1.07 19.25
C VAL A 83 -4.25 -1.17 20.49
N ASP A 84 -4.45 -2.39 20.99
CA ASP A 84 -5.30 -2.59 22.15
C ASP A 84 -4.63 -2.21 23.46
N HIS A 85 -3.36 -1.94 23.43
CA HIS A 85 -2.65 -1.51 24.60
C HIS A 85 -2.41 0.00 24.56
#